data_575379ce03f93e8ad2225a4c487b581b
#
_entry.id   575379ce03f93e8ad2225a4c487b581b
#
_cell.length_a   1.000
_cell.length_b   1.000
_cell.length_c   1.000
_cell.angle_alpha   90.00
_cell.angle_beta   90.00
_cell.angle_gamma   90.00
#
_symmetry.space_group_name_H-M   'P 1'
#
loop_
_entity.id
_entity.type
_entity.pdbx_description
1 polymer ?
#
loop_
_entity_poly.entity_id
_entity_poly.type
_entity_poly.pdbx_seq_one_letter_code
_entity_poly.pdbx_strand_id
1 'polypeptide(L)'
;MKNPVFKNRKNQPVETPGGETIWNSRSCAVVAQICLYNQSDRNWYILLGKRGSGTPDFQGFWGLPCGYLDWDESLCEAVIREVWEECGLFLPSLSSHPNFLYSDSSLVSPEPFSDAPWSITDRTDNAKQNISMHYAVLVGWNGALPELSDAFADPNEVDGLEWVEMTKATELELAFGHQKRIAKLYADWQAQFAVLEQKCREL
;
A
#
# COMPACT_ATOMS: atom_id res chain seq x y z
N MET A 1 20.41 9.43 -0.76
CA MET A 1 19.53 9.41 -1.95
C MET A 1 18.84 10.75 -2.06
N LYS A 2 18.49 11.22 -3.27
CA LYS A 2 17.60 12.38 -3.39
C LYS A 2 16.17 11.91 -3.15
N ASN A 3 15.38 12.67 -2.38
CA ASN A 3 13.96 12.39 -2.21
C ASN A 3 13.27 12.38 -3.58
N PRO A 4 12.33 11.45 -3.82
CA PRO A 4 11.54 11.45 -5.04
C PRO A 4 10.72 12.74 -5.16
N VAL A 5 10.51 13.19 -6.39
CA VAL A 5 9.67 14.36 -6.68
C VAL A 5 8.42 13.89 -7.41
N PHE A 6 7.27 14.05 -6.77
CA PHE A 6 5.97 13.67 -7.34
C PHE A 6 5.30 14.87 -8.02
N LYS A 7 4.72 14.62 -9.22
CA LYS A 7 3.91 15.59 -9.95
C LYS A 7 2.44 15.30 -9.68
N ASN A 8 1.93 15.87 -8.61
CA ASN A 8 0.54 15.67 -8.22
C ASN A 8 -0.13 16.99 -7.83
N ARG A 9 -1.43 17.01 -7.98
CA ARG A 9 -2.29 18.08 -7.46
C ARG A 9 -3.33 17.42 -6.53
N LYS A 10 -3.24 17.75 -5.25
CA LYS A 10 -4.09 17.17 -4.21
C LYS A 10 -5.57 17.47 -4.45
N ASN A 11 -6.43 16.52 -4.13
CA ASN A 11 -7.87 16.73 -4.07
C ASN A 11 -8.20 17.73 -2.97
N GLN A 12 -9.25 18.51 -3.16
CA GLN A 12 -9.64 19.56 -2.23
C GLN A 12 -10.98 19.25 -1.57
N PRO A 13 -11.09 19.40 -0.24
CA PRO A 13 -12.38 19.41 0.41
C PRO A 13 -13.18 20.62 -0.02
N VAL A 14 -14.47 20.45 -0.23
CA VAL A 14 -15.41 21.52 -0.53
C VAL A 14 -16.51 21.49 0.54
N GLU A 15 -16.69 22.58 1.28
CA GLU A 15 -17.80 22.71 2.20
C GLU A 15 -19.09 23.01 1.43
N THR A 16 -20.11 22.23 1.69
CA THR A 16 -21.45 22.51 1.16
C THR A 16 -22.10 23.67 1.95
N PRO A 17 -23.12 24.34 1.41
CA PRO A 17 -23.86 25.35 2.16
C PRO A 17 -24.52 24.84 3.43
N GLY A 18 -24.68 23.52 3.58
CA GLY A 18 -25.18 22.86 4.78
C GLY A 18 -24.09 22.52 5.82
N GLY A 19 -22.84 22.89 5.57
CA GLY A 19 -21.72 22.61 6.47
C GLY A 19 -21.16 21.17 6.37
N GLU A 20 -21.55 20.41 5.34
CA GLU A 20 -20.97 19.11 5.06
C GLU A 20 -19.70 19.27 4.21
N THR A 21 -18.63 18.54 4.57
CA THR A 21 -17.44 18.47 3.75
C THR A 21 -17.61 17.39 2.68
N ILE A 22 -17.57 17.79 1.42
CA ILE A 22 -17.47 16.87 0.29
C ILE A 22 -16.10 17.02 -0.34
N TRP A 23 -15.53 15.90 -0.75
CA TRP A 23 -14.27 15.91 -1.48
C TRP A 23 -14.57 16.11 -2.96
N ASN A 24 -14.02 17.18 -3.53
CA ASN A 24 -14.00 17.39 -4.98
C ASN A 24 -12.96 16.42 -5.58
N SER A 25 -13.20 15.14 -5.40
CA SER A 25 -12.37 14.06 -5.90
C SER A 25 -13.18 13.23 -6.88
N ARG A 26 -12.49 12.45 -7.68
CA ARG A 26 -13.11 11.48 -8.57
C ARG A 26 -13.53 10.21 -7.82
N SER A 27 -13.46 10.21 -6.50
CA SER A 27 -13.76 9.06 -5.65
C SER A 27 -12.96 7.80 -6.02
N CYS A 28 -11.74 7.98 -6.52
CA CYS A 28 -10.82 6.90 -6.83
C CYS A 28 -9.70 6.87 -5.80
N ALA A 29 -9.41 5.68 -5.28
CA ALA A 29 -8.32 5.46 -4.35
C ALA A 29 -7.47 4.27 -4.79
N VAL A 30 -6.21 4.27 -4.44
CA VAL A 30 -5.32 3.11 -4.55
C VAL A 30 -5.09 2.51 -3.18
N VAL A 31 -4.94 1.18 -3.13
CA VAL A 31 -4.63 0.43 -1.90
C VAL A 31 -3.48 -0.51 -2.21
N ALA A 32 -2.38 -0.38 -1.47
CA ALA A 32 -1.16 -1.14 -1.70
C ALA A 32 -1.07 -2.33 -0.73
N GLN A 33 -1.02 -3.54 -1.26
CA GLN A 33 -0.74 -4.77 -0.51
C GLN A 33 0.71 -5.18 -0.79
N ILE A 34 1.64 -4.63 -0.01
CA ILE A 34 3.07 -4.94 -0.14
C ILE A 34 3.36 -6.17 0.70
N CYS A 35 3.52 -7.31 0.04
CA CYS A 35 3.75 -8.61 0.64
C CYS A 35 5.22 -9.00 0.43
N LEU A 36 5.94 -9.24 1.51
CA LEU A 36 7.36 -9.57 1.51
C LEU A 36 7.58 -10.96 2.07
N TYR A 37 8.19 -11.84 1.28
CA TYR A 37 8.70 -13.14 1.72
C TYR A 37 10.11 -13.01 2.21
N ASN A 38 10.37 -13.24 3.48
CA ASN A 38 11.71 -13.24 4.03
C ASN A 38 12.29 -14.66 4.03
N GLN A 39 13.28 -14.90 3.21
CA GLN A 39 13.94 -16.20 3.08
C GLN A 39 14.63 -16.64 4.38
N SER A 40 15.13 -15.69 5.18
CA SER A 40 15.89 -15.99 6.41
C SER A 40 15.04 -16.71 7.47
N ASP A 41 13.77 -16.35 7.60
CA ASP A 41 12.83 -16.95 8.58
C ASP A 41 11.68 -17.70 7.91
N ARG A 42 11.60 -17.66 6.58
CA ARG A 42 10.58 -18.32 5.74
C ARG A 42 9.17 -17.86 6.03
N ASN A 43 9.00 -16.60 6.40
CA ASN A 43 7.70 -16.00 6.70
C ASN A 43 7.31 -14.96 5.65
N TRP A 44 6.00 -14.81 5.49
CA TRP A 44 5.39 -13.72 4.73
C TRP A 44 5.00 -12.58 5.66
N TYR A 45 5.36 -11.39 5.27
CA TYR A 45 5.01 -10.14 5.94
C TYR A 45 4.18 -9.26 5.03
N ILE A 46 3.31 -8.45 5.63
CA ILE A 46 2.57 -7.40 4.94
C ILE A 46 2.81 -6.06 5.63
N LEU A 47 2.98 -5.02 4.84
CA LEU A 47 3.15 -3.67 5.33
C LEU A 47 1.81 -3.10 5.81
N LEU A 48 1.76 -2.66 7.06
CA LEU A 48 0.62 -1.97 7.65
C LEU A 48 1.04 -0.64 8.26
N GLY A 49 0.17 0.36 8.12
CA GLY A 49 0.25 1.65 8.79
C GLY A 49 -0.87 1.81 9.80
N LYS A 50 -0.58 2.39 10.96
CA LYS A 50 -1.58 2.78 11.96
C LYS A 50 -2.06 4.18 11.65
N ARG A 51 -3.35 4.33 11.45
CA ARG A 51 -3.99 5.58 11.06
C ARG A 51 -4.00 6.56 12.22
N GLY A 52 -3.43 7.72 12.01
CA GLY A 52 -3.32 8.78 13.00
C GLY A 52 -4.60 9.63 13.15
N SER A 53 -4.53 10.57 14.07
CA SER A 53 -5.64 11.47 14.40
C SER A 53 -5.97 12.48 13.28
N GLY A 54 -5.06 12.69 12.32
CA GLY A 54 -5.28 13.55 11.14
C GLY A 54 -6.13 12.91 10.06
N THR A 55 -6.37 11.58 10.14
CA THR A 55 -7.18 10.89 9.12
C THR A 55 -8.69 11.08 9.39
N PRO A 56 -9.53 11.20 8.33
CA PRO A 56 -10.97 11.45 8.51
C PRO A 56 -11.74 10.24 9.07
N ASP A 57 -11.25 9.03 8.84
CA ASP A 57 -11.96 7.79 9.19
C ASP A 57 -10.99 6.77 9.81
N PHE A 58 -11.48 5.89 10.71
CA PHE A 58 -10.75 4.78 11.32
C PHE A 58 -9.45 5.17 12.04
N GLN A 59 -9.46 6.30 12.76
CA GLN A 59 -8.32 6.74 13.60
C GLN A 59 -7.92 5.64 14.59
N GLY A 60 -6.61 5.39 14.72
CA GLY A 60 -6.07 4.38 15.61
C GLY A 60 -6.14 2.94 15.11
N PHE A 61 -6.82 2.67 13.99
CA PHE A 61 -6.84 1.35 13.35
C PHE A 61 -5.61 1.15 12.48
N TRP A 62 -5.15 -0.08 12.40
CA TRP A 62 -4.18 -0.50 11.40
C TRP A 62 -4.84 -0.67 10.04
N GLY A 63 -4.10 -0.43 8.95
CA GLY A 63 -4.61 -0.58 7.59
C GLY A 63 -3.48 -0.75 6.59
N LEU A 64 -3.86 -1.06 5.35
CA LEU A 64 -2.95 -1.07 4.22
C LEU A 64 -2.65 0.38 3.81
N PRO A 65 -1.44 0.70 3.33
CA PRO A 65 -1.14 1.99 2.72
C PRO A 65 -2.14 2.30 1.61
N CYS A 66 -2.75 3.47 1.66
CA CYS A 66 -3.81 3.83 0.71
C CYS A 66 -4.15 5.31 0.73
N GLY A 67 -4.47 5.85 -0.43
CA GLY A 67 -4.99 7.20 -0.55
C GLY A 67 -5.68 7.46 -1.87
N TYR A 68 -6.07 8.69 -2.09
CA TYR A 68 -6.76 9.10 -3.31
C TYR A 68 -5.80 9.28 -4.48
N LEU A 69 -6.30 8.93 -5.66
CA LEU A 69 -5.64 9.26 -6.91
C LEU A 69 -5.63 10.78 -7.09
N ASP A 70 -4.47 11.35 -7.19
CA ASP A 70 -4.28 12.77 -7.47
C ASP A 70 -4.37 13.07 -8.98
N TRP A 71 -4.43 14.35 -9.31
CA TRP A 71 -4.40 14.79 -10.69
C TRP A 71 -3.01 14.58 -11.29
N ASP A 72 -3.00 14.26 -12.59
CA ASP A 72 -1.79 14.18 -13.40
C ASP A 72 -0.82 13.03 -13.01
N GLU A 73 -1.32 12.00 -12.30
CA GLU A 73 -0.60 10.77 -12.00
C GLU A 73 -1.36 9.53 -12.48
N SER A 74 -0.64 8.48 -12.83
CA SER A 74 -1.20 7.15 -13.10
C SER A 74 -1.50 6.42 -11.79
N LEU A 75 -2.29 5.33 -11.87
CA LEU A 75 -2.56 4.48 -10.71
C LEU A 75 -1.29 3.89 -10.08
N CYS A 76 -0.31 3.51 -10.90
CA CYS A 76 0.97 2.99 -10.42
C CYS A 76 1.78 4.07 -9.68
N GLU A 77 1.81 5.30 -10.23
CA GLU A 77 2.48 6.42 -9.56
C GLU A 77 1.79 6.78 -8.24
N ALA A 78 0.45 6.72 -8.19
CA ALA A 78 -0.30 6.90 -6.95
C ALA A 78 0.09 5.87 -5.89
N VAL A 79 0.17 4.57 -6.25
CA VAL A 79 0.62 3.51 -5.33
C VAL A 79 2.02 3.80 -4.79
N ILE A 80 2.95 4.15 -5.68
CA ILE A 80 4.34 4.47 -5.29
C ILE A 80 4.38 5.68 -4.36
N ARG A 81 3.61 6.72 -4.65
CA ARG A 81 3.53 7.94 -3.85
C ARG A 81 2.97 7.66 -2.46
N GLU A 82 1.81 7.01 -2.37
CA GLU A 82 1.17 6.70 -1.07
C GLU A 82 2.07 5.83 -0.18
N VAL A 83 2.69 4.79 -0.75
CA VAL A 83 3.62 3.94 0.01
C VAL A 83 4.86 4.73 0.45
N TRP A 84 5.32 5.67 -0.36
CA TRP A 84 6.42 6.55 0.03
C TRP A 84 6.01 7.56 1.10
N GLU A 85 4.90 8.26 0.93
CA GLU A 85 4.42 9.30 1.86
C GLU A 85 4.07 8.68 3.22
N GLU A 86 3.27 7.61 3.24
CA GLU A 86 2.82 7.00 4.49
C GLU A 86 3.88 6.13 5.18
N CYS A 87 4.79 5.50 4.41
CA CYS A 87 5.66 4.45 4.95
C CYS A 87 7.16 4.68 4.74
N GLY A 88 7.55 5.71 3.99
CA GLY A 88 8.95 6.00 3.66
C GLY A 88 9.60 4.95 2.75
N LEU A 89 8.80 4.05 2.16
CA LEU A 89 9.30 2.95 1.33
C LEU A 89 9.15 3.30 -0.15
N PHE A 90 10.26 3.63 -0.81
CA PHE A 90 10.27 3.91 -2.25
C PHE A 90 10.38 2.61 -3.04
N LEU A 91 9.24 2.07 -3.48
CA LEU A 91 9.14 0.77 -4.14
C LEU A 91 10.12 0.59 -5.30
N PRO A 92 10.29 1.54 -6.24
CA PRO A 92 11.22 1.39 -7.37
C PRO A 92 12.69 1.17 -6.97
N SER A 93 13.08 1.56 -5.75
CA SER A 93 14.46 1.39 -5.29
C SER A 93 14.72 0.02 -4.65
N LEU A 94 13.69 -0.76 -4.36
CA LEU A 94 13.85 -2.05 -3.67
C LEU A 94 14.72 -3.02 -4.47
N SER A 95 14.57 -3.06 -5.80
CA SER A 95 15.39 -3.94 -6.66
C SER A 95 16.90 -3.67 -6.59
N SER A 96 17.31 -2.50 -6.13
CA SER A 96 18.72 -2.15 -5.93
C SER A 96 19.24 -2.44 -4.53
N HIS A 97 18.39 -2.91 -3.62
CA HIS A 97 18.78 -3.18 -2.24
C HIS A 97 19.52 -4.53 -2.14
N PRO A 98 20.61 -4.65 -1.34
CA PRO A 98 21.39 -5.89 -1.24
C PRO A 98 20.62 -7.09 -0.69
N ASN A 99 19.54 -6.86 0.06
CA ASN A 99 18.66 -7.91 0.58
C ASN A 99 17.53 -8.31 -0.37
N PHE A 100 17.36 -7.59 -1.48
CA PHE A 100 16.36 -7.93 -2.49
C PHE A 100 16.74 -9.20 -3.21
N LEU A 101 15.80 -10.11 -3.38
CA LEU A 101 15.98 -11.35 -4.13
C LEU A 101 15.26 -11.33 -5.47
N TYR A 102 13.94 -11.09 -5.42
CA TYR A 102 13.09 -11.19 -6.60
C TYR A 102 11.77 -10.43 -6.44
N SER A 103 11.26 -9.90 -7.52
CA SER A 103 9.87 -9.49 -7.70
C SER A 103 9.54 -9.52 -9.21
N ASP A 104 8.31 -9.80 -9.56
CA ASP A 104 7.78 -9.65 -10.93
C ASP A 104 6.90 -8.41 -11.10
N SER A 105 6.71 -7.63 -10.04
CA SER A 105 6.00 -6.36 -10.10
C SER A 105 6.85 -5.27 -10.74
N SER A 106 6.31 -4.56 -11.71
CA SER A 106 6.95 -3.39 -12.33
C SER A 106 7.14 -2.24 -11.34
N LEU A 107 6.33 -2.19 -10.27
CA LEU A 107 6.42 -1.15 -9.23
C LEU A 107 7.71 -1.23 -8.41
N VAL A 108 8.42 -2.36 -8.45
CA VAL A 108 9.69 -2.61 -7.76
C VAL A 108 10.91 -2.39 -8.68
N SER A 109 10.68 -1.92 -9.88
CA SER A 109 11.71 -1.68 -10.91
C SER A 109 11.67 -0.21 -11.36
N PRO A 110 12.74 0.29 -12.00
CA PRO A 110 12.65 1.56 -12.70
C PRO A 110 11.54 1.55 -13.77
N GLU A 111 10.96 2.71 -14.04
CA GLU A 111 9.95 2.88 -15.11
C GLU A 111 10.34 2.15 -16.42
N PRO A 112 9.35 1.71 -17.21
CA PRO A 112 7.91 2.03 -17.13
C PRO A 112 7.11 1.11 -16.20
N PHE A 113 6.15 1.68 -15.47
CA PHE A 113 5.23 0.92 -14.63
C PHE A 113 4.04 0.42 -15.45
N SER A 114 3.75 -0.86 -15.36
CA SER A 114 2.70 -1.52 -16.17
C SER A 114 1.76 -2.44 -15.37
N ASP A 115 1.89 -2.46 -14.05
CA ASP A 115 1.04 -3.28 -13.21
C ASP A 115 -0.42 -2.82 -13.28
N ALA A 116 -1.32 -3.80 -13.26
CA ALA A 116 -2.75 -3.56 -13.15
C ALA A 116 -3.23 -3.86 -11.72
N PRO A 117 -4.30 -3.22 -11.25
CA PRO A 117 -4.91 -3.61 -9.99
C PRO A 117 -5.39 -5.05 -10.07
N TRP A 118 -5.04 -5.86 -9.07
CA TRP A 118 -5.51 -7.25 -9.00
C TRP A 118 -6.99 -7.36 -8.64
N SER A 119 -7.54 -6.33 -7.99
CA SER A 119 -8.94 -6.26 -7.58
C SER A 119 -9.42 -4.81 -7.55
N ILE A 120 -10.69 -4.61 -7.86
CA ILE A 120 -11.36 -3.33 -7.74
C ILE A 120 -12.55 -3.51 -6.81
N THR A 121 -12.75 -2.56 -5.91
CA THR A 121 -13.90 -2.54 -5.01
C THR A 121 -14.57 -1.18 -5.02
N ASP A 122 -15.86 -1.19 -4.85
CA ASP A 122 -16.66 0.02 -4.63
C ASP A 122 -17.26 0.00 -3.22
N ARG A 123 -17.42 1.18 -2.66
CA ARG A 123 -18.13 1.40 -1.39
C ARG A 123 -19.19 2.46 -1.61
N THR A 124 -20.42 2.10 -1.27
CA THR A 124 -21.60 2.97 -1.45
C THR A 124 -22.22 3.37 -0.11
N ASP A 125 -21.58 3.02 1.00
CA ASP A 125 -22.16 2.96 2.34
C ASP A 125 -22.10 4.26 3.14
N ASN A 126 -21.52 5.36 2.65
CA ASN A 126 -21.38 6.57 3.46
C ASN A 126 -21.47 7.88 2.67
N ALA A 127 -22.40 8.03 1.74
CA ALA A 127 -22.51 9.22 0.89
C ALA A 127 -21.24 9.55 0.07
N LYS A 128 -20.16 8.77 0.26
CA LYS A 128 -18.94 8.80 -0.52
C LYS A 128 -18.92 7.56 -1.41
N GLN A 129 -19.18 7.72 -2.68
CA GLN A 129 -18.95 6.63 -3.63
C GLN A 129 -17.44 6.57 -3.90
N ASN A 130 -16.79 5.55 -3.36
CA ASN A 130 -15.35 5.37 -3.49
C ASN A 130 -15.07 4.10 -4.30
N ILE A 131 -14.26 4.24 -5.35
CA ILE A 131 -13.71 3.09 -6.09
C ILE A 131 -12.28 2.93 -5.62
N SER A 132 -11.96 1.76 -5.09
CA SER A 132 -10.60 1.45 -4.63
C SER A 132 -9.96 0.40 -5.53
N MET A 133 -8.80 0.73 -6.07
CA MET A 133 -7.98 -0.13 -6.91
C MET A 133 -6.88 -0.74 -6.07
N HIS A 134 -6.95 -2.06 -5.88
CA HIS A 134 -6.03 -2.82 -5.03
C HIS A 134 -4.86 -3.34 -5.85
N TYR A 135 -3.66 -2.95 -5.45
CA TYR A 135 -2.40 -3.43 -6.03
C TYR A 135 -1.74 -4.43 -5.08
N ALA A 136 -1.24 -5.52 -5.62
CA ALA A 136 -0.47 -6.52 -4.87
C ALA A 136 0.96 -6.53 -5.40
N VAL A 137 1.91 -6.32 -4.50
CA VAL A 137 3.35 -6.34 -4.81
C VAL A 137 3.98 -7.44 -3.98
N LEU A 138 4.46 -8.49 -4.64
CA LEU A 138 5.17 -9.59 -3.98
C LEU A 138 6.66 -9.37 -4.12
N VAL A 139 7.39 -9.38 -2.99
CA VAL A 139 8.83 -9.15 -2.93
C VAL A 139 9.51 -10.29 -2.18
N GLY A 140 10.52 -10.88 -2.80
CA GLY A 140 11.46 -11.79 -2.15
C GLY A 140 12.60 -11.03 -1.50
N TRP A 141 12.92 -11.37 -0.26
CA TRP A 141 13.86 -10.66 0.58
C TRP A 141 14.71 -11.61 1.42
N ASN A 142 15.92 -11.17 1.84
CA ASN A 142 16.78 -11.97 2.70
C ASN A 142 17.41 -11.10 3.81
N GLY A 143 17.09 -11.39 5.07
CA GLY A 143 17.66 -10.71 6.24
C GLY A 143 16.74 -9.66 6.87
N ALA A 144 17.31 -8.56 7.38
CA ALA A 144 16.54 -7.51 8.02
C ALA A 144 15.50 -6.91 7.06
N LEU A 145 14.26 -6.78 7.52
CA LEU A 145 13.17 -6.18 6.75
C LEU A 145 13.49 -4.71 6.40
N PRO A 146 12.95 -4.18 5.30
CA PRO A 146 13.15 -2.77 4.94
C PRO A 146 12.74 -1.83 6.07
N GLU A 147 13.56 -0.80 6.30
CA GLU A 147 13.22 0.26 7.26
C GLU A 147 11.99 1.04 6.79
N LEU A 148 11.14 1.39 7.74
CA LEU A 148 9.92 2.17 7.53
C LEU A 148 10.04 3.52 8.22
N SER A 149 9.41 4.54 7.66
CA SER A 149 9.42 5.90 8.20
C SER A 149 8.14 6.65 7.86
N ASP A 150 7.56 7.32 8.83
CA ASP A 150 6.43 8.24 8.69
C ASP A 150 6.87 9.70 8.43
N ALA A 151 8.17 9.92 8.22
CA ALA A 151 8.74 11.26 8.08
C ALA A 151 8.22 12.06 6.87
N PHE A 152 7.54 11.41 5.94
CA PHE A 152 6.99 12.01 4.72
C PHE A 152 5.47 12.10 4.73
N ALA A 153 4.81 11.49 5.74
CA ALA A 153 3.36 11.57 5.92
C ALA A 153 2.90 13.00 6.28
N ASP A 154 1.66 13.31 5.95
CA ASP A 154 1.04 14.53 6.44
C ASP A 154 0.95 14.48 7.99
N PRO A 155 0.99 15.63 8.67
CA PRO A 155 0.99 15.66 10.13
C PRO A 155 -0.17 14.90 10.75
N ASN A 156 0.14 13.99 11.68
CA ASN A 156 -0.82 13.12 12.38
C ASN A 156 -1.60 12.13 11.47
N GLU A 157 -1.13 11.87 10.27
CA GLU A 157 -1.77 10.90 9.37
C GLU A 157 -1.40 9.47 9.74
N VAL A 158 -0.17 9.24 10.17
CA VAL A 158 0.37 7.93 10.55
C VAL A 158 0.87 7.95 11.98
N ASP A 159 0.39 7.02 12.83
CA ASP A 159 0.79 6.86 14.23
C ASP A 159 1.76 5.68 14.45
N GLY A 160 2.03 4.89 13.41
CA GLY A 160 2.95 3.76 13.50
C GLY A 160 2.99 2.94 12.21
N LEU A 161 4.09 2.21 12.03
CA LEU A 161 4.35 1.39 10.85
C LEU A 161 4.90 0.04 11.27
N GLU A 162 4.46 -1.04 10.62
CA GLU A 162 4.94 -2.37 10.96
C GLU A 162 4.86 -3.32 9.76
N TRP A 163 5.87 -4.18 9.65
CA TRP A 163 5.81 -5.41 8.87
C TRP A 163 5.16 -6.50 9.74
N VAL A 164 3.90 -6.78 9.49
CA VAL A 164 3.12 -7.76 10.25
C VAL A 164 3.14 -9.10 9.53
N GLU A 165 3.35 -10.20 10.25
CA GLU A 165 3.19 -11.55 9.66
C GLU A 165 1.80 -11.67 9.01
N MET A 166 1.75 -12.15 7.78
CA MET A 166 0.52 -12.16 6.98
C MET A 166 -0.62 -12.96 7.65
N THR A 167 -0.30 -14.05 8.31
CA THR A 167 -1.28 -14.84 9.06
C THR A 167 -1.90 -14.04 10.19
N LYS A 168 -1.10 -13.30 10.95
CA LYS A 168 -1.58 -12.43 12.02
C LYS A 168 -2.41 -11.26 11.47
N ALA A 169 -1.99 -10.66 10.34
CA ALA A 169 -2.71 -9.56 9.72
C ALA A 169 -4.15 -9.93 9.32
N THR A 170 -4.41 -11.19 8.95
CA THR A 170 -5.76 -11.65 8.61
C THR A 170 -6.69 -11.78 9.82
N GLU A 171 -6.14 -11.87 11.04
CA GLU A 171 -6.87 -11.98 12.30
C GLU A 171 -7.15 -10.63 12.97
N LEU A 172 -6.43 -9.56 12.54
CA LEU A 172 -6.61 -8.22 13.08
C LEU A 172 -7.90 -7.58 12.55
N GLU A 173 -8.49 -6.69 13.34
CA GLU A 173 -9.51 -5.78 12.84
C GLU A 173 -8.84 -4.57 12.20
N LEU A 174 -8.82 -4.55 10.87
CA LEU A 174 -8.17 -3.49 10.09
C LEU A 174 -9.19 -2.46 9.58
N ALA A 175 -8.73 -1.23 9.40
CA ALA A 175 -9.49 -0.17 8.75
C ALA A 175 -10.05 -0.65 7.40
N PHE A 176 -11.23 -0.18 7.04
CA PHE A 176 -11.89 -0.48 5.77
C PHE A 176 -12.13 -1.97 5.47
N GLY A 177 -11.95 -2.84 6.46
CA GLY A 177 -12.03 -4.29 6.28
C GLY A 177 -10.86 -4.86 5.48
N HIS A 178 -9.69 -4.24 5.55
CA HIS A 178 -8.49 -4.63 4.80
C HIS A 178 -8.04 -6.06 5.11
N GLN A 179 -8.29 -6.60 6.33
CA GLN A 179 -8.00 -8.01 6.65
C GLN A 179 -8.69 -8.99 5.68
N LYS A 180 -9.92 -8.66 5.22
CA LYS A 180 -10.63 -9.49 4.24
C LYS A 180 -9.97 -9.43 2.86
N ARG A 181 -9.33 -8.31 2.52
CA ARG A 181 -8.60 -8.14 1.26
C ARG A 181 -7.28 -8.89 1.30
N ILE A 182 -6.57 -8.87 2.43
CA ILE A 182 -5.35 -9.66 2.64
C ILE A 182 -5.68 -11.15 2.54
N ALA A 183 -6.71 -11.62 3.24
CA ALA A 183 -7.15 -13.00 3.17
C ALA A 183 -7.56 -13.43 1.75
N LYS A 184 -8.28 -12.56 1.03
CA LYS A 184 -8.68 -12.82 -0.35
C LYS A 184 -7.46 -12.88 -1.28
N LEU A 185 -6.52 -11.96 -1.19
CA LEU A 185 -5.30 -11.99 -1.99
C LEU A 185 -4.55 -13.30 -1.77
N TYR A 186 -4.35 -13.68 -0.50
CA TYR A 186 -3.64 -14.91 -0.16
C TYR A 186 -4.34 -16.15 -0.74
N ALA A 187 -5.67 -16.19 -0.68
CA ALA A 187 -6.45 -17.30 -1.25
C ALA A 187 -6.39 -17.34 -2.80
N ASP A 188 -6.52 -16.19 -3.45
CA ASP A 188 -6.57 -16.11 -4.91
C ASP A 188 -5.19 -16.30 -5.57
N TRP A 189 -4.11 -15.93 -4.86
CA TRP A 189 -2.74 -15.88 -5.41
C TRP A 189 -1.79 -16.92 -4.83
N GLN A 190 -2.29 -18.03 -4.30
CA GLN A 190 -1.46 -19.10 -3.73
C GLN A 190 -0.35 -19.60 -4.67
N ALA A 191 -0.65 -19.67 -5.96
CA ALA A 191 0.33 -20.08 -6.97
C ALA A 191 1.46 -19.04 -7.12
N GLN A 192 1.14 -17.76 -7.13
CA GLN A 192 2.11 -16.67 -7.22
C GLN A 192 3.00 -16.60 -5.97
N PHE A 193 2.41 -16.77 -4.78
CA PHE A 193 3.17 -16.88 -3.53
C PHE A 193 4.16 -18.05 -3.59
N ALA A 194 3.70 -19.25 -4.00
CA ALA A 194 4.56 -20.43 -4.11
C ALA A 194 5.68 -20.28 -5.14
N VAL A 195 5.39 -19.65 -6.29
CA VAL A 195 6.40 -19.36 -7.33
C VAL A 195 7.47 -18.44 -6.80
N LEU A 196 7.10 -17.37 -6.09
CA LEU A 196 8.07 -16.43 -5.51
C LEU A 196 8.95 -17.11 -4.46
N GLU A 197 8.35 -17.90 -3.56
CA GLU A 197 9.11 -18.68 -2.57
C GLU A 197 10.12 -19.63 -3.22
N GLN A 198 9.70 -20.30 -4.31
CA GLN A 198 10.61 -21.19 -5.04
C GLN A 198 11.77 -20.41 -5.64
N LYS A 199 11.52 -19.30 -6.32
CA LYS A 199 12.57 -18.44 -6.90
C LYS A 199 13.55 -17.93 -5.83
N CYS A 200 13.04 -17.51 -4.67
CA CYS A 200 13.90 -17.09 -3.57
C CYS A 200 14.80 -18.23 -3.04
N ARG A 201 14.32 -19.48 -3.07
CA ARG A 201 15.13 -20.64 -2.65
C ARG A 201 16.23 -21.03 -3.64
N GLU A 202 16.10 -20.61 -4.89
CA GLU A 202 17.08 -20.90 -5.96
C GLU A 202 18.19 -19.85 -6.03
N LEU A 203 18.05 -18.72 -5.33
CA LEU A 203 19.02 -17.60 -5.23
C LEU A 203 19.84 -17.68 -3.96
#